data_db9bbcbb69b9c71225730c09c5cb315f
#
_entry.id   db9bbcbb69b9c71225730c09c5cb315f
#
_cell.length_a   1.000
_cell.length_b   1.000
_cell.length_c   1.000
_cell.angle_alpha   90.00
_cell.angle_beta   90.00
_cell.angle_gamma   90.00
#
_symmetry.space_group_name_H-M   'P 1'
#
loop_
_entity.id
_entity.type
_entity.pdbx_description
1 polymer ?
#
loop_
_entity_poly.entity_id
_entity_poly.type
_entity_poly.pdbx_seq_one_letter_code
_entity_poly.pdbx_strand_id
1 'polypeptide(L)'
;KKAIPIPHDTAIFIPAETPHEYYPEEDIWDIHWIVPCGYAAKDILTQFGLTELKTFHLSDTKMLEHIFRKMHNALRTDSIFGNYKASGYLYDFLMEFYRLIAYKDPATSVSSALMKALDYINYNYFSPITMDELCNVSGVTKQHLCLLFRKKLSMRPMEYIAKRRIQEAKALLTGTEKSIEQVAEETGFCSESYFCKLFKRYEGMTPSAFRQIK
;
A
#
# COMPACT_ATOMS: atom_id res chain seq x y z
N LYS A 1 -20.11 32.76 -4.95
CA LYS A 1 -18.87 31.99 -4.71
C LYS A 1 -18.95 31.48 -3.27
N LYS A 2 -18.74 30.18 -3.06
CA LYS A 2 -18.72 29.59 -1.72
C LYS A 2 -17.24 29.45 -1.31
N ALA A 3 -16.84 30.08 -0.23
CA ALA A 3 -15.52 29.87 0.36
C ALA A 3 -15.49 28.52 1.09
N ILE A 4 -14.41 27.78 0.92
CA ILE A 4 -14.16 26.50 1.59
C ILE A 4 -12.87 26.69 2.38
N PRO A 5 -12.91 26.66 3.72
CA PRO A 5 -11.69 26.72 4.52
C PRO A 5 -10.88 25.43 4.34
N ILE A 6 -9.57 25.60 4.18
CA ILE A 6 -8.61 24.49 4.01
C ILE A 6 -7.63 24.54 5.18
N PRO A 7 -7.91 23.81 6.27
CA PRO A 7 -7.01 23.77 7.42
C PRO A 7 -5.71 23.01 7.09
N HIS A 8 -4.75 23.01 8.02
CA HIS A 8 -3.51 22.24 7.91
C HIS A 8 -3.79 20.77 7.61
N ASP A 9 -2.82 20.11 6.97
CA ASP A 9 -2.89 18.69 6.60
C ASP A 9 -4.13 18.32 5.76
N THR A 10 -4.54 19.24 4.89
CA THR A 10 -5.71 19.04 4.03
C THR A 10 -5.29 19.08 2.56
N ALA A 11 -5.64 18.03 1.84
CA ALA A 11 -5.59 18.01 0.38
C ALA A 11 -6.93 18.43 -0.20
N ILE A 12 -6.89 19.16 -1.31
CA ILE A 12 -8.07 19.47 -2.12
C ILE A 12 -7.90 18.90 -3.52
N PHE A 13 -8.87 18.14 -3.97
CA PHE A 13 -8.97 17.76 -5.37
C PHE A 13 -9.88 18.74 -6.09
N ILE A 14 -9.36 19.32 -7.17
CA ILE A 14 -10.08 20.24 -8.04
C ILE A 14 -10.13 19.62 -9.43
N PRO A 15 -11.33 19.27 -9.95
CA PRO A 15 -11.45 18.77 -11.31
C PRO A 15 -10.94 19.77 -12.34
N ALA A 16 -10.46 19.25 -13.49
CA ALA A 16 -10.05 20.07 -14.61
C ALA A 16 -11.17 21.06 -15.00
N GLU A 17 -10.80 22.23 -15.49
CA GLU A 17 -11.70 23.30 -15.94
C GLU A 17 -12.63 23.86 -14.86
N THR A 18 -12.42 23.52 -13.58
CA THR A 18 -13.20 24.11 -12.48
C THR A 18 -12.61 25.48 -12.12
N PRO A 19 -13.35 26.59 -12.31
CA PRO A 19 -12.89 27.91 -11.89
C PRO A 19 -12.69 27.96 -10.37
N HIS A 20 -11.50 28.29 -9.93
CA HIS A 20 -11.18 28.39 -8.52
C HIS A 20 -10.21 29.52 -8.25
N GLU A 21 -10.21 29.97 -7.03
CA GLU A 21 -9.32 31.01 -6.49
C GLU A 21 -8.97 30.60 -5.07
N TYR A 22 -7.74 30.79 -4.66
CA TYR A 22 -7.27 30.49 -3.30
C TYR A 22 -6.33 31.60 -2.86
N TYR A 23 -6.32 31.86 -1.57
CA TYR A 23 -5.53 32.87 -0.93
C TYR A 23 -5.22 32.47 0.52
N PRO A 24 -4.08 32.86 1.07
CA PRO A 24 -3.77 32.61 2.47
C PRO A 24 -4.65 33.48 3.37
N GLU A 25 -5.04 32.93 4.52
CA GLU A 25 -5.67 33.70 5.61
C GLU A 25 -4.65 34.12 6.67
N GLU A 26 -3.46 33.47 6.68
CA GLU A 26 -2.34 33.71 7.60
C GLU A 26 -1.04 33.95 6.84
N ASP A 27 -0.01 34.46 7.55
CA ASP A 27 1.29 34.81 6.95
C ASP A 27 2.12 33.60 6.49
N ILE A 28 1.81 32.39 6.98
CA ILE A 28 2.50 31.17 6.63
C ILE A 28 1.58 30.30 5.78
N TRP A 29 2.01 30.07 4.54
CA TRP A 29 1.28 29.24 3.60
C TRP A 29 2.23 28.35 2.81
N ASP A 30 2.17 27.05 3.06
CA ASP A 30 2.91 26.03 2.32
C ASP A 30 1.92 25.14 1.53
N ILE A 31 2.03 25.16 0.20
CA ILE A 31 1.15 24.43 -0.69
C ILE A 31 1.95 23.68 -1.75
N HIS A 32 1.64 22.41 -1.90
CA HIS A 32 2.18 21.57 -2.93
C HIS A 32 1.14 21.26 -4.01
N TRP A 33 1.51 21.48 -5.26
CA TRP A 33 0.63 21.33 -6.41
C TRP A 33 1.05 20.14 -7.24
N ILE A 34 0.08 19.34 -7.62
CA ILE A 34 0.26 18.27 -8.59
C ILE A 34 -0.88 18.35 -9.61
N VAL A 35 -0.52 18.42 -10.87
CA VAL A 35 -1.47 18.39 -11.99
C VAL A 35 -1.18 17.14 -12.81
N PRO A 36 -1.88 16.02 -12.52
CA PRO A 36 -1.72 14.79 -13.29
C PRO A 36 -2.22 14.99 -14.72
N CYS A 37 -1.37 14.74 -15.71
CA CYS A 37 -1.69 14.85 -17.13
C CYS A 37 -1.34 13.54 -17.84
N GLY A 38 -2.02 13.28 -18.95
CA GLY A 38 -1.75 12.12 -19.81
C GLY A 38 -2.94 11.20 -19.99
N TYR A 39 -2.80 10.19 -20.83
CA TYR A 39 -3.90 9.32 -21.26
C TYR A 39 -4.59 8.58 -20.11
N ALA A 40 -3.83 8.08 -19.15
CA ALA A 40 -4.36 7.30 -18.03
C ALA A 40 -4.82 8.15 -16.83
N ALA A 41 -4.50 9.45 -16.80
CA ALA A 41 -4.74 10.28 -15.62
C ALA A 41 -6.22 10.32 -15.23
N LYS A 42 -7.10 10.54 -16.19
CA LYS A 42 -8.55 10.62 -15.98
C LYS A 42 -9.11 9.30 -15.43
N ASP A 43 -8.69 8.18 -15.99
CA ASP A 43 -9.20 6.86 -15.59
C ASP A 43 -8.74 6.50 -14.18
N ILE A 44 -7.47 6.76 -13.83
CA ILE A 44 -6.92 6.55 -12.49
C ILE A 44 -7.67 7.41 -11.46
N LEU A 45 -7.84 8.70 -11.74
CA LEU A 45 -8.55 9.61 -10.84
C LEU A 45 -10.01 9.19 -10.64
N THR A 46 -10.67 8.74 -11.71
CA THR A 46 -12.04 8.21 -11.66
C THR A 46 -12.13 6.95 -10.79
N GLN A 47 -11.19 6.02 -10.95
CA GLN A 47 -11.13 4.80 -10.12
C GLN A 47 -10.93 5.13 -8.62
N PHE A 48 -10.27 6.23 -8.31
CA PHE A 48 -10.06 6.70 -6.93
C PHE A 48 -11.27 7.52 -6.40
N GLY A 49 -12.31 7.70 -7.19
CA GLY A 49 -13.47 8.53 -6.83
C GLY A 49 -13.16 10.02 -6.79
N LEU A 50 -12.11 10.44 -7.51
CA LEU A 50 -11.68 11.83 -7.64
C LEU A 50 -12.30 12.42 -8.92
N THR A 51 -13.59 12.67 -8.87
CA THR A 51 -14.38 13.19 -10.01
C THR A 51 -15.01 14.55 -9.73
N GLU A 52 -15.10 14.92 -8.45
CA GLU A 52 -15.74 16.17 -8.01
C GLU A 52 -14.79 16.92 -7.06
N LEU A 53 -15.02 18.23 -6.93
CA LEU A 53 -14.29 19.05 -5.96
C LEU A 53 -14.50 18.49 -4.55
N LYS A 54 -13.42 18.10 -3.91
CA LYS A 54 -13.47 17.45 -2.61
C LYS A 54 -12.23 17.77 -1.78
N THR A 55 -12.42 17.95 -0.48
CA THR A 55 -11.35 18.13 0.50
C THR A 55 -11.13 16.85 1.30
N PHE A 56 -9.87 16.58 1.63
CA PHE A 56 -9.45 15.42 2.41
C PHE A 56 -8.49 15.86 3.50
N HIS A 57 -8.86 15.71 4.74
CA HIS A 57 -7.92 15.89 5.83
C HIS A 57 -7.02 14.66 5.94
N LEU A 58 -5.71 14.82 5.88
CA LEU A 58 -4.71 13.75 5.92
C LEU A 58 -4.13 13.61 7.33
N SER A 59 -4.00 12.40 7.82
CA SER A 59 -3.49 12.16 9.18
C SER A 59 -1.95 12.11 9.25
N ASP A 60 -1.30 11.83 8.13
CA ASP A 60 0.16 11.79 7.99
C ASP A 60 0.53 12.11 6.54
N THR A 61 1.21 13.22 6.33
CA THR A 61 1.63 13.73 5.01
C THR A 61 3.08 13.39 4.65
N LYS A 62 3.86 12.86 5.61
CA LYS A 62 5.32 12.68 5.47
C LYS A 62 5.72 11.87 4.23
N MET A 63 5.00 10.78 3.95
CA MET A 63 5.30 9.96 2.78
C MET A 63 4.94 10.68 1.49
N LEU A 64 3.81 11.38 1.44
CA LEU A 64 3.43 12.20 0.28
C LEU A 64 4.45 13.29 0.00
N GLU A 65 4.91 14.00 1.03
CA GLU A 65 5.95 15.02 0.92
C GLU A 65 7.28 14.42 0.42
N HIS A 66 7.65 13.25 0.94
CA HIS A 66 8.86 12.57 0.50
C HIS A 66 8.80 12.21 -1.00
N ILE A 67 7.68 11.66 -1.45
CA ILE A 67 7.47 11.31 -2.87
C ILE A 67 7.44 12.58 -3.73
N PHE A 68 6.76 13.64 -3.26
CA PHE A 68 6.73 14.93 -3.94
C PHE A 68 8.14 15.50 -4.15
N ARG A 69 8.98 15.49 -3.11
CA ARG A 69 10.38 15.94 -3.21
C ARG A 69 11.19 15.11 -4.19
N LYS A 70 11.01 13.78 -4.24
CA LYS A 70 11.65 12.91 -5.23
C LYS A 70 11.23 13.28 -6.66
N MET A 71 9.94 13.49 -6.88
CA MET A 71 9.37 13.90 -8.16
C MET A 71 9.96 15.23 -8.62
N HIS A 72 9.94 16.24 -7.73
CA HIS A 72 10.48 17.58 -8.00
C HIS A 72 11.99 17.53 -8.28
N ASN A 73 12.76 16.76 -7.49
CA ASN A 73 14.19 16.61 -7.71
C ASN A 73 14.49 15.92 -9.07
N ALA A 74 13.74 14.87 -9.42
CA ALA A 74 13.93 14.20 -10.70
C ALA A 74 13.76 15.16 -11.89
N LEU A 75 12.75 16.02 -11.83
CA LEU A 75 12.50 17.03 -12.88
C LEU A 75 13.60 18.10 -12.97
N ARG A 76 14.25 18.43 -11.85
CA ARG A 76 15.29 19.47 -11.80
C ARG A 76 16.69 18.99 -12.13
N THR A 77 17.02 17.74 -11.77
CA THR A 77 18.40 17.25 -11.81
C THR A 77 18.70 16.32 -12.98
N ASP A 78 17.69 15.74 -13.59
CA ASP A 78 17.86 14.80 -14.70
C ASP A 78 17.12 15.29 -15.96
N SER A 79 17.87 15.92 -16.84
CA SER A 79 17.32 16.50 -18.09
C SER A 79 16.92 15.45 -19.14
N ILE A 80 17.39 14.20 -19.00
CA ILE A 80 17.15 13.13 -19.99
C ILE A 80 15.99 12.23 -19.53
N PHE A 81 16.07 11.72 -18.29
CA PHE A 81 15.11 10.74 -17.78
C PHE A 81 14.23 11.29 -16.66
N GLY A 82 14.40 12.56 -16.29
CA GLY A 82 13.67 13.18 -15.16
C GLY A 82 12.15 13.08 -15.30
N ASN A 83 11.62 13.31 -16.51
CA ASN A 83 10.17 13.20 -16.77
C ASN A 83 9.65 11.78 -16.57
N TYR A 84 10.40 10.75 -16.99
CA TYR A 84 10.00 9.36 -16.80
C TYR A 84 10.04 8.95 -15.33
N LYS A 85 11.10 9.37 -14.60
CA LYS A 85 11.21 9.14 -13.16
C LYS A 85 10.10 9.85 -12.39
N ALA A 86 9.82 11.11 -12.74
CA ALA A 86 8.75 11.87 -12.12
C ALA A 86 7.37 11.26 -12.37
N SER A 87 7.13 10.69 -13.56
CA SER A 87 5.88 9.97 -13.86
C SER A 87 5.73 8.72 -12.99
N GLY A 88 6.80 7.97 -12.73
CA GLY A 88 6.79 6.86 -11.79
C GLY A 88 6.46 7.32 -10.36
N TYR A 89 7.12 8.38 -9.88
CA TYR A 89 6.83 8.95 -8.56
C TYR A 89 5.42 9.56 -8.47
N LEU A 90 4.86 10.09 -9.57
CA LEU A 90 3.48 10.55 -9.61
C LEU A 90 2.50 9.39 -9.36
N TYR A 91 2.77 8.22 -9.96
CA TYR A 91 1.95 7.04 -9.70
C TYR A 91 2.04 6.59 -8.23
N ASP A 92 3.25 6.54 -7.67
CA ASP A 92 3.46 6.24 -6.24
C ASP A 92 2.73 7.24 -5.33
N PHE A 93 2.76 8.53 -5.68
CA PHE A 93 2.06 9.59 -4.97
C PHE A 93 0.54 9.36 -5.00
N LEU A 94 -0.03 9.07 -6.16
CA LEU A 94 -1.46 8.83 -6.32
C LEU A 94 -1.91 7.58 -5.55
N MET A 95 -1.10 6.52 -5.53
CA MET A 95 -1.38 5.32 -4.75
C MET A 95 -1.37 5.60 -3.24
N GLU A 96 -0.37 6.34 -2.75
CA GLU A 96 -0.28 6.70 -1.34
C GLU A 96 -1.41 7.67 -0.93
N PHE A 97 -1.72 8.64 -1.76
CA PHE A 97 -2.86 9.53 -1.54
C PHE A 97 -4.17 8.76 -1.46
N TYR A 98 -4.41 7.84 -2.42
CA TYR A 98 -5.59 6.99 -2.39
C TYR A 98 -5.66 6.13 -1.13
N ARG A 99 -4.52 5.57 -0.70
CA ARG A 99 -4.43 4.83 0.56
C ARG A 99 -4.91 5.69 1.73
N LEU A 100 -4.44 6.92 1.86
CA LEU A 100 -4.78 7.81 2.96
C LEU A 100 -6.27 8.24 2.95
N ILE A 101 -6.85 8.51 1.77
CA ILE A 101 -8.26 8.92 1.67
C ILE A 101 -9.22 7.75 1.83
N ALA A 102 -8.86 6.56 1.32
CA ALA A 102 -9.66 5.36 1.45
C ALA A 102 -9.79 4.87 2.91
N TYR A 103 -8.82 5.21 3.76
CA TYR A 103 -8.88 4.87 5.19
C TYR A 103 -9.93 5.66 5.98
N LYS A 104 -10.39 6.80 5.49
CA LYS A 104 -11.27 7.71 6.27
C LYS A 104 -12.75 7.63 5.96
N ASP A 105 -13.15 6.96 4.90
CA ASP A 105 -14.56 6.82 4.57
C ASP A 105 -15.19 5.76 5.49
N PRO A 106 -16.25 6.09 6.29
CA PRO A 106 -16.97 5.12 7.11
C PRO A 106 -17.59 3.97 6.30
N ALA A 107 -17.92 4.19 5.01
CA ALA A 107 -18.30 3.13 4.08
C ALA A 107 -17.10 2.21 3.74
N THR A 108 -15.86 2.64 3.98
CA THR A 108 -14.62 1.89 3.88
C THR A 108 -14.06 1.41 5.22
N SER A 109 -14.80 1.55 6.34
CA SER A 109 -14.38 1.01 7.66
C SER A 109 -14.05 -0.48 7.60
N VAL A 110 -14.76 -1.22 6.75
CA VAL A 110 -14.47 -2.60 6.35
C VAL A 110 -13.09 -2.73 5.69
N SER A 111 -12.69 -1.75 4.89
CA SER A 111 -11.37 -1.66 4.26
C SER A 111 -10.27 -1.36 5.30
N SER A 112 -10.54 -0.49 6.26
CA SER A 112 -9.58 -0.12 7.32
C SER A 112 -9.18 -1.33 8.18
N ALA A 113 -10.13 -2.14 8.65
CA ALA A 113 -9.84 -3.33 9.44
C ALA A 113 -8.99 -4.36 8.66
N LEU A 114 -9.34 -4.58 7.39
CA LEU A 114 -8.55 -5.48 6.54
C LEU A 114 -7.12 -4.96 6.34
N MET A 115 -6.97 -3.67 6.06
CA MET A 115 -5.64 -3.08 5.83
C MET A 115 -4.76 -3.14 7.07
N LYS A 116 -5.30 -2.81 8.26
CA LYS A 116 -4.56 -2.97 9.52
C LYS A 116 -4.06 -4.40 9.73
N ALA A 117 -4.91 -5.40 9.41
CA ALA A 117 -4.50 -6.80 9.49
C ALA A 117 -3.42 -7.14 8.46
N LEU A 118 -3.53 -6.62 7.22
CA LEU A 118 -2.53 -6.83 6.16
C LEU A 118 -1.18 -6.17 6.50
N ASP A 119 -1.21 -4.94 6.99
CA ASP A 119 -0.01 -4.23 7.43
C ASP A 119 0.67 -4.99 8.57
N TYR A 120 -0.11 -5.42 9.59
CA TYR A 120 0.43 -6.22 10.68
C TYR A 120 1.09 -7.51 10.18
N ILE A 121 0.46 -8.23 9.24
CA ILE A 121 1.02 -9.44 8.63
C ILE A 121 2.31 -9.10 7.89
N ASN A 122 2.34 -8.05 7.09
CA ASN A 122 3.51 -7.65 6.29
C ASN A 122 4.72 -7.29 7.16
N TYR A 123 4.49 -6.69 8.31
CA TYR A 123 5.56 -6.32 9.24
C TYR A 123 5.99 -7.46 10.18
N ASN A 124 5.14 -8.49 10.38
CA ASN A 124 5.39 -9.51 11.41
C ASN A 124 5.36 -10.95 10.86
N TYR A 125 5.30 -11.16 9.54
CA TYR A 125 5.14 -12.51 8.94
C TYR A 125 6.18 -13.53 9.41
N PHE A 126 7.39 -13.10 9.75
CA PHE A 126 8.49 -13.93 10.23
C PHE A 126 8.29 -14.45 11.68
N SER A 127 7.35 -13.90 12.41
CA SER A 127 7.01 -14.29 13.78
C SER A 127 5.68 -15.08 13.83
N PRO A 128 5.39 -15.81 14.91
CA PRO A 128 4.08 -16.41 15.10
C PRO A 128 2.99 -15.34 15.10
N ILE A 129 2.00 -15.50 14.26
CA ILE A 129 0.81 -14.63 14.19
C ILE A 129 -0.43 -15.45 14.50
N THR A 130 -1.21 -15.00 15.49
CA THR A 130 -2.47 -15.61 15.89
C THR A 130 -3.68 -14.86 15.33
N MET A 131 -4.82 -15.55 15.27
CA MET A 131 -6.07 -14.89 14.87
C MET A 131 -6.51 -13.83 15.89
N ASP A 132 -6.20 -14.00 17.16
CA ASP A 132 -6.58 -13.06 18.21
C ASP A 132 -5.77 -11.77 18.10
N GLU A 133 -4.49 -11.84 17.78
CA GLU A 133 -3.66 -10.66 17.47
C GLU A 133 -4.21 -9.90 16.27
N LEU A 134 -4.55 -10.60 15.18
CA LEU A 134 -5.13 -9.96 14.01
C LEU A 134 -6.48 -9.29 14.32
N CYS A 135 -7.31 -9.91 15.15
CA CYS A 135 -8.57 -9.32 15.60
C CYS A 135 -8.33 -8.06 16.44
N ASN A 136 -7.38 -8.11 17.37
CA ASN A 136 -7.04 -6.98 18.22
C ASN A 136 -6.53 -5.78 17.41
N VAL A 137 -5.61 -6.02 16.46
CA VAL A 137 -5.04 -4.96 15.62
C VAL A 137 -6.09 -4.37 14.67
N SER A 138 -6.94 -5.23 14.10
CA SER A 138 -7.97 -4.80 13.14
C SER A 138 -9.21 -4.22 13.81
N GLY A 139 -9.43 -4.46 15.11
CA GLY A 139 -10.58 -3.99 15.85
C GLY A 139 -11.90 -4.68 15.46
N VAL A 140 -11.84 -5.91 14.92
CA VAL A 140 -13.02 -6.66 14.49
C VAL A 140 -13.01 -8.10 14.98
N THR A 141 -14.19 -8.73 15.00
CA THR A 141 -14.31 -10.14 15.40
C THR A 141 -13.67 -11.08 14.37
N LYS A 142 -13.33 -12.29 14.79
CA LYS A 142 -12.76 -13.35 13.94
C LYS A 142 -13.63 -13.66 12.72
N GLN A 143 -14.94 -13.75 12.91
CA GLN A 143 -15.90 -14.01 11.83
C GLN A 143 -15.87 -12.88 10.80
N HIS A 144 -15.88 -11.65 11.27
CA HIS A 144 -15.86 -10.47 10.41
C HIS A 144 -14.54 -10.37 9.64
N LEU A 145 -13.40 -10.57 10.31
CA LEU A 145 -12.09 -10.57 9.65
C LEU A 145 -11.98 -11.65 8.57
N CYS A 146 -12.43 -12.89 8.86
CA CYS A 146 -12.47 -13.97 7.87
C CYS A 146 -13.36 -13.62 6.68
N LEU A 147 -14.50 -12.97 6.91
CA LEU A 147 -15.39 -12.51 5.84
C LEU A 147 -14.71 -11.46 4.94
N LEU A 148 -14.00 -10.49 5.55
CA LEU A 148 -13.25 -9.46 4.84
C LEU A 148 -12.18 -10.06 3.93
N PHE A 149 -11.35 -10.95 4.48
CA PHE A 149 -10.32 -11.66 3.72
C PHE A 149 -10.91 -12.45 2.56
N ARG A 150 -12.00 -13.20 2.78
CA ARG A 150 -12.67 -13.94 1.71
C ARG A 150 -13.24 -13.03 0.63
N LYS A 151 -13.94 -11.97 1.03
CA LYS A 151 -14.63 -11.05 0.11
C LYS A 151 -13.65 -10.25 -0.75
N LYS A 152 -12.52 -9.82 -0.17
CA LYS A 152 -11.57 -8.92 -0.84
C LYS A 152 -10.36 -9.64 -1.46
N LEU A 153 -9.94 -10.76 -0.88
CA LEU A 153 -8.72 -11.46 -1.28
C LEU A 153 -8.99 -12.93 -1.71
N SER A 154 -10.24 -13.39 -1.62
CA SER A 154 -10.64 -14.76 -1.95
C SER A 154 -9.89 -15.85 -1.17
N MET A 155 -9.38 -15.53 0.02
CA MET A 155 -8.61 -16.45 0.87
C MET A 155 -8.88 -16.19 2.36
N ARG A 156 -8.39 -17.07 3.23
CA ARG A 156 -8.47 -16.90 4.68
C ARG A 156 -7.24 -16.17 5.21
N PRO A 157 -7.30 -15.50 6.40
CA PRO A 157 -6.14 -14.81 6.99
C PRO A 157 -4.89 -15.69 7.09
N MET A 158 -5.02 -16.91 7.63
CA MET A 158 -3.87 -17.82 7.78
C MET A 158 -3.30 -18.31 6.44
N GLU A 159 -4.12 -18.41 5.41
CA GLU A 159 -3.68 -18.70 4.04
C GLU A 159 -2.88 -17.52 3.45
N TYR A 160 -3.31 -16.30 3.74
CA TYR A 160 -2.58 -15.09 3.33
C TYR A 160 -1.21 -15.02 4.00
N ILE A 161 -1.12 -15.28 5.32
CA ILE A 161 0.16 -15.34 6.04
C ILE A 161 1.08 -16.39 5.40
N ALA A 162 0.57 -17.58 5.15
CA ALA A 162 1.34 -18.66 4.53
C ALA A 162 1.86 -18.25 3.14
N LYS A 163 1.00 -17.65 2.31
CA LYS A 163 1.38 -17.15 0.98
C LYS A 163 2.45 -16.04 1.08
N ARG A 164 2.33 -15.11 2.02
CA ARG A 164 3.32 -14.05 2.25
C ARG A 164 4.70 -14.62 2.64
N ARG A 165 4.70 -15.61 3.54
CA ARG A 165 5.92 -16.34 3.93
C ARG A 165 6.57 -17.08 2.77
N ILE A 166 5.77 -17.72 1.92
CA ILE A 166 6.28 -18.40 0.70
C ILE A 166 6.90 -17.39 -0.26
N GLN A 167 6.33 -16.21 -0.44
CA GLN A 167 6.91 -15.16 -1.29
C GLN A 167 8.29 -14.74 -0.80
N GLU A 168 8.46 -14.53 0.50
CA GLU A 168 9.77 -14.20 1.09
C GLU A 168 10.75 -15.36 0.98
N ALA A 169 10.28 -16.59 1.22
CA ALA A 169 11.10 -17.76 1.07
C ALA A 169 11.67 -17.92 -0.36
N LYS A 170 10.89 -17.57 -1.38
CA LYS A 170 11.36 -17.55 -2.77
C LYS A 170 12.52 -16.57 -2.96
N ALA A 171 12.42 -15.38 -2.41
CA ALA A 171 13.49 -14.37 -2.47
C ALA A 171 14.77 -14.88 -1.77
N LEU A 172 14.64 -15.48 -0.58
CA LEU A 172 15.78 -16.06 0.15
C LEU A 172 16.41 -17.26 -0.57
N LEU A 173 15.59 -18.14 -1.16
CA LEU A 173 16.05 -19.31 -1.90
C LEU A 173 16.88 -18.94 -3.15
N THR A 174 16.51 -17.85 -3.83
CA THR A 174 17.21 -17.39 -5.02
C THR A 174 18.36 -16.43 -4.72
N GLY A 175 18.28 -15.67 -3.63
CA GLY A 175 19.22 -14.62 -3.27
C GLY A 175 20.32 -15.04 -2.29
N THR A 176 20.23 -16.23 -1.68
CA THR A 176 21.16 -16.65 -0.61
C THR A 176 21.50 -18.14 -0.71
N GLU A 177 22.59 -18.54 -0.02
CA GLU A 177 23.00 -19.94 0.13
C GLU A 177 22.48 -20.60 1.44
N LYS A 178 21.49 -19.98 2.12
CA LYS A 178 20.90 -20.49 3.37
C LYS A 178 20.30 -21.89 3.16
N SER A 179 20.39 -22.75 4.18
CA SER A 179 19.74 -24.06 4.13
C SER A 179 18.20 -23.93 4.02
N ILE A 180 17.54 -24.99 3.60
CA ILE A 180 16.05 -25.01 3.52
C ILE A 180 15.46 -24.80 4.91
N GLU A 181 16.07 -25.36 5.95
CA GLU A 181 15.72 -25.19 7.36
C GLU A 181 15.82 -23.72 7.79
N GLN A 182 16.95 -23.07 7.51
CA GLN A 182 17.17 -21.64 7.81
C GLN A 182 16.15 -20.75 7.11
N VAL A 183 15.84 -21.02 5.84
CA VAL A 183 14.83 -20.29 5.09
C VAL A 183 13.44 -20.47 5.73
N ALA A 184 13.09 -21.70 6.14
CA ALA A 184 11.83 -21.97 6.82
C ALA A 184 11.73 -21.19 8.14
N GLU A 185 12.76 -21.20 8.97
CA GLU A 185 12.81 -20.49 10.25
C GLU A 185 12.70 -18.99 10.06
N GLU A 186 13.52 -18.39 9.20
CA GLU A 186 13.53 -16.93 8.95
C GLU A 186 12.23 -16.42 8.34
N THR A 187 11.50 -17.25 7.64
CA THR A 187 10.19 -16.89 7.09
C THR A 187 9.03 -17.24 8.03
N GLY A 188 9.32 -17.68 9.26
CA GLY A 188 8.35 -17.87 10.33
C GLY A 188 7.59 -19.20 10.27
N PHE A 189 8.08 -20.21 9.56
CA PHE A 189 7.52 -21.55 9.62
C PHE A 189 8.02 -22.31 10.86
N CYS A 190 7.11 -22.97 11.55
CA CYS A 190 7.44 -23.73 12.76
C CYS A 190 8.18 -25.06 12.50
N SER A 191 8.23 -25.54 11.26
CA SER A 191 9.04 -26.71 10.86
C SER A 191 9.34 -26.70 9.38
N GLU A 192 10.52 -27.23 9.02
CA GLU A 192 10.95 -27.42 7.62
C GLU A 192 9.98 -28.31 6.85
N SER A 193 9.51 -29.41 7.46
CA SER A 193 8.56 -30.33 6.81
C SER A 193 7.26 -29.65 6.43
N TYR A 194 6.71 -28.81 7.29
CA TYR A 194 5.50 -28.04 7.01
C TYR A 194 5.75 -26.99 5.93
N PHE A 195 6.88 -26.30 5.99
CA PHE A 195 7.32 -25.37 4.96
C PHE A 195 7.40 -26.06 3.59
N CYS A 196 8.15 -27.16 3.48
CA CYS A 196 8.34 -27.90 2.22
C CYS A 196 6.99 -28.36 1.62
N LYS A 197 6.07 -28.85 2.46
CA LYS A 197 4.71 -29.26 2.04
C LYS A 197 3.91 -28.07 1.49
N LEU A 198 3.92 -26.93 2.19
CA LEU A 198 3.21 -25.73 1.76
C LEU A 198 3.85 -25.12 0.50
N PHE A 199 5.17 -25.00 0.47
CA PHE A 199 5.91 -24.49 -0.69
C PHE A 199 5.55 -25.30 -1.96
N LYS A 200 5.61 -26.65 -1.87
CA LYS A 200 5.20 -27.51 -2.99
C LYS A 200 3.75 -27.31 -3.39
N ARG A 201 2.86 -27.08 -2.43
CA ARG A 201 1.44 -26.80 -2.71
C ARG A 201 1.23 -25.49 -3.47
N TYR A 202 1.98 -24.43 -3.15
CA TYR A 202 1.82 -23.10 -3.75
C TYR A 202 2.61 -22.94 -5.07
N GLU A 203 3.80 -23.53 -5.15
CA GLU A 203 4.74 -23.33 -6.28
C GLU A 203 4.82 -24.55 -7.21
N GLY A 204 4.15 -25.65 -6.90
CA GLY A 204 4.15 -26.87 -7.69
C GLY A 204 5.40 -27.72 -7.56
N MET A 205 6.47 -27.23 -6.91
CA MET A 205 7.77 -27.90 -6.75
C MET A 205 8.34 -27.72 -5.35
N THR A 206 9.36 -28.52 -5.01
CA THR A 206 10.04 -28.40 -3.71
C THR A 206 10.91 -27.16 -3.63
N PRO A 207 11.23 -26.62 -2.41
CA PRO A 207 12.15 -25.52 -2.24
C PRO A 207 13.53 -25.77 -2.84
N SER A 208 14.05 -27.01 -2.71
CA SER A 208 15.35 -27.40 -3.27
C SER A 208 15.34 -27.38 -4.80
N ALA A 209 14.26 -27.88 -5.43
CA ALA A 209 14.09 -27.80 -6.88
C ALA A 209 13.96 -26.36 -7.36
N PHE A 210 13.22 -25.53 -6.62
CA PHE A 210 13.05 -24.09 -6.93
C PHE A 210 14.39 -23.33 -6.93
N ARG A 211 15.28 -23.64 -5.96
CA ARG A 211 16.62 -23.06 -5.89
C ARG A 211 17.49 -23.38 -7.13
N GLN A 212 17.29 -24.52 -7.76
CA GLN A 212 18.07 -24.95 -8.92
C GLN A 212 17.61 -24.34 -10.25
N ILE A 213 16.52 -23.60 -10.27
CA ILE A 213 15.97 -22.94 -11.48
C ILE A 213 16.73 -21.62 -11.80
N LYS A 214 17.79 -21.32 -11.06
CA LYS A 214 18.68 -20.17 -11.30
C LYS A 214 19.36 -20.17 -12.65
#